data_5371547dc6ea8f84375ea1058b5cf649
#
_entry.id   5371547dc6ea8f84375ea1058b5cf649
#
_cell.length_a   1.000
_cell.length_b   1.000
_cell.length_c   1.000
_cell.angle_alpha   90.00
_cell.angle_beta   90.00
_cell.angle_gamma   90.00
#
_symmetry.space_group_name_H-M   'P 1'
#
loop_
_entity.id
_entity.type
_entity.pdbx_description
1 polymer ?
#
loop_
_entity_poly.entity_id
_entity_poly.type
_entity_poly.pdbx_seq_one_letter_code
_entity_poly.pdbx_strand_id
1 'polypeptide(L)'
;MQLLRSAAASALLALLLAGCDQPASPPPPPAPVAPPPPAAPVATPTAPNDLSKLKGRWQRPDGGYVIEIKEVLPDGKLTAAYYNPRSINVSQAEARKDAGAVKVFIELRDQNYPGATYNLTFDPEHDVLAGAYFQPLAGETYQVEFQRLKEEGK
;
A
#
# COMPACT_ATOMS: atom_id res chain seq x y z
N MET A 1 29.61 -54.70 13.52
CA MET A 1 29.55 -55.96 12.74
C MET A 1 28.94 -55.65 11.38
N GLN A 2 29.79 -55.96 10.37
CA GLN A 2 29.54 -56.17 8.94
C GLN A 2 29.04 -54.93 8.14
N LEU A 3 29.86 -54.24 7.33
CA LEU A 3 30.65 -54.62 6.18
C LEU A 3 29.92 -55.36 5.07
N LEU A 4 29.74 -54.71 3.91
CA LEU A 4 29.98 -55.18 2.54
C LEU A 4 29.63 -54.01 1.58
N ARG A 5 30.53 -53.31 0.91
CA ARG A 5 31.39 -53.61 -0.25
C ARG A 5 30.68 -54.23 -1.44
N SER A 6 30.58 -53.42 -2.52
CA SER A 6 30.78 -53.79 -3.95
C SER A 6 30.61 -52.50 -4.74
N ALA A 7 31.57 -51.90 -5.34
CA ALA A 7 32.46 -52.26 -6.44
C ALA A 7 31.78 -52.17 -7.84
N ALA A 8 32.22 -51.14 -8.58
CA ALA A 8 32.60 -51.07 -9.99
C ALA A 8 31.57 -51.34 -11.08
N ALA A 9 31.42 -50.35 -11.96
CA ALA A 9 31.68 -50.57 -13.40
C ALA A 9 31.73 -49.22 -14.12
N SER A 10 32.90 -48.94 -14.65
CA SER A 10 33.20 -47.92 -15.65
C SER A 10 32.56 -48.29 -16.98
N ALA A 11 31.90 -47.34 -17.64
CA ALA A 11 31.68 -47.39 -19.07
C ALA A 11 31.93 -46.01 -19.67
N LEU A 12 33.11 -45.83 -20.23
CA LEU A 12 33.42 -44.78 -21.21
C LEU A 12 32.53 -45.01 -22.44
N LEU A 13 31.74 -44.02 -22.80
CA LEU A 13 31.22 -43.92 -24.15
C LEU A 13 31.51 -42.53 -24.69
N ALA A 14 32.56 -42.44 -25.47
CA ALA A 14 32.87 -41.31 -26.32
C ALA A 14 31.83 -41.24 -27.44
N LEU A 15 31.07 -40.14 -27.49
CA LEU A 15 30.22 -39.85 -28.64
C LEU A 15 30.57 -38.50 -29.25
N LEU A 16 30.93 -38.61 -30.50
CA LEU A 16 31.40 -37.66 -31.47
C LEU A 16 30.57 -36.37 -31.53
N LEU A 17 31.28 -35.23 -31.49
CA LEU A 17 30.82 -33.90 -31.87
C LEU A 17 30.45 -33.91 -33.36
N ALA A 18 29.18 -33.91 -33.68
CA ALA A 18 28.67 -33.45 -34.96
C ALA A 18 28.18 -32.00 -34.75
N GLY A 19 29.02 -31.06 -35.18
CA GLY A 19 28.65 -29.66 -35.29
C GLY A 19 27.57 -29.51 -36.37
N CYS A 20 26.36 -29.22 -35.98
CA CYS A 20 25.37 -28.64 -36.87
C CYS A 20 25.49 -27.12 -36.79
N ASP A 21 26.16 -26.59 -37.82
CA ASP A 21 26.15 -25.18 -38.16
C ASP A 21 24.72 -24.85 -38.57
N GLN A 22 23.95 -24.33 -37.65
CA GLN A 22 22.58 -23.87 -37.91
C GLN A 22 22.66 -22.40 -38.30
N PRO A 23 22.31 -22.03 -39.54
CA PRO A 23 22.32 -20.65 -39.93
C PRO A 23 21.34 -19.87 -39.03
N ALA A 24 21.83 -18.80 -38.42
CA ALA A 24 21.04 -17.91 -37.59
C ALA A 24 19.82 -17.41 -38.37
N SER A 25 18.64 -17.72 -37.83
CA SER A 25 17.39 -17.18 -38.36
C SER A 25 17.41 -15.64 -38.21
N PRO A 26 16.96 -14.88 -39.21
CA PRO A 26 16.88 -13.44 -39.10
C PRO A 26 15.96 -13.06 -37.95
N PRO A 27 16.25 -11.97 -37.23
CA PRO A 27 15.42 -11.52 -36.13
C PRO A 27 13.99 -11.24 -36.61
N PRO A 28 12.97 -11.61 -35.83
CA PRO A 28 11.58 -11.34 -36.19
C PRO A 28 11.37 -9.82 -36.32
N PRO A 29 10.53 -9.39 -37.29
CA PRO A 29 10.19 -7.97 -37.41
C PRO A 29 9.61 -7.44 -36.08
N PRO A 30 9.88 -6.16 -35.74
CA PRO A 30 9.34 -5.59 -34.52
C PRO A 30 7.81 -5.71 -34.53
N ALA A 31 7.26 -6.27 -33.45
CA ALA A 31 5.83 -6.38 -33.26
C ALA A 31 5.19 -4.97 -33.36
N PRO A 32 3.99 -4.85 -33.95
CA PRO A 32 3.29 -3.58 -33.96
C PRO A 32 3.15 -3.06 -32.52
N VAL A 33 3.65 -1.85 -32.28
CA VAL A 33 3.49 -1.16 -30.99
C VAL A 33 1.99 -0.99 -30.78
N ALA A 34 1.43 -1.69 -29.80
CA ALA A 34 0.05 -1.49 -29.41
C ALA A 34 -0.17 -0.01 -29.08
N PRO A 35 -1.29 0.61 -29.50
CA PRO A 35 -1.59 1.97 -29.09
C PRO A 35 -1.58 2.05 -27.56
N PRO A 36 -1.08 3.16 -26.98
CA PRO A 36 -1.10 3.31 -25.54
C PRO A 36 -2.53 3.15 -25.01
N PRO A 37 -2.72 2.44 -23.88
CA PRO A 37 -4.03 2.29 -23.29
C PRO A 37 -4.65 3.68 -23.10
N PRO A 38 -5.98 3.81 -23.28
CA PRO A 38 -6.67 5.09 -23.05
C PRO A 38 -6.25 5.60 -21.67
N ALA A 39 -5.82 6.87 -21.60
CA ALA A 39 -5.47 7.51 -20.34
C ALA A 39 -6.64 7.27 -19.36
N ALA A 40 -6.32 6.69 -18.21
CA ALA A 40 -7.29 6.55 -17.14
C ALA A 40 -7.98 7.89 -16.91
N PRO A 41 -9.31 7.91 -16.65
CA PRO A 41 -10.01 9.17 -16.45
C PRO A 41 -9.25 10.00 -15.42
N VAL A 42 -8.79 11.17 -15.83
CA VAL A 42 -8.17 12.16 -14.94
C VAL A 42 -9.21 12.40 -13.86
N ALA A 43 -8.90 12.01 -12.64
CA ALA A 43 -9.77 12.24 -11.49
C ALA A 43 -10.12 13.73 -11.49
N THR A 44 -11.38 14.06 -11.68
CA THR A 44 -11.87 15.43 -11.63
C THR A 44 -11.42 16.00 -10.28
N PRO A 45 -10.77 17.17 -10.23
CA PRO A 45 -10.34 17.74 -8.95
C PRO A 45 -11.59 17.87 -8.06
N THR A 46 -11.59 17.11 -6.98
CA THR A 46 -12.66 17.13 -5.97
C THR A 46 -12.75 18.53 -5.41
N ALA A 47 -13.95 19.08 -5.37
CA ALA A 47 -14.20 20.42 -4.83
C ALA A 47 -13.51 20.55 -3.46
N PRO A 48 -12.67 21.59 -3.24
CA PRO A 48 -11.83 21.72 -2.05
C PRO A 48 -12.60 21.70 -0.71
N ASN A 49 -13.90 22.04 -0.76
CA ASN A 49 -14.74 22.25 0.41
C ASN A 49 -15.14 20.96 1.15
N ASP A 50 -15.22 19.80 0.47
CA ASP A 50 -15.61 18.54 1.12
C ASP A 50 -14.45 17.92 1.89
N LEU A 51 -13.22 17.97 1.35
CA LEU A 51 -12.06 17.38 1.97
C LEU A 51 -11.51 18.23 3.14
N SER A 52 -11.78 19.54 3.15
CA SER A 52 -11.35 20.43 4.24
C SER A 52 -11.96 20.04 5.58
N LYS A 53 -13.11 19.37 5.58
CA LYS A 53 -13.75 18.82 6.78
C LYS A 53 -12.92 17.77 7.50
N LEU A 54 -11.93 17.17 6.82
CA LEU A 54 -11.03 16.19 7.42
C LEU A 54 -10.03 16.81 8.38
N LYS A 55 -9.76 18.13 8.30
CA LYS A 55 -8.81 18.81 9.19
C LYS A 55 -9.22 18.69 10.65
N GLY A 56 -8.25 18.40 11.48
CA GLY A 56 -8.44 18.26 12.93
C GLY A 56 -7.77 17.02 13.48
N ARG A 57 -8.07 16.74 14.74
CA ARG A 57 -7.55 15.59 15.47
C ARG A 57 -8.64 14.54 15.63
N TRP A 58 -8.26 13.30 15.41
CA TRP A 58 -9.14 12.14 15.41
C TRP A 58 -8.59 11.09 16.36
N GLN A 59 -9.35 10.65 17.33
CA GLN A 59 -8.92 9.67 18.32
C GLN A 59 -9.77 8.40 18.29
N ARG A 60 -9.12 7.26 18.43
CA ARG A 60 -9.82 5.99 18.67
C ARG A 60 -10.30 5.92 20.11
N PRO A 61 -11.57 5.56 20.34
CA PRO A 61 -12.12 5.46 21.70
C PRO A 61 -11.54 4.27 22.49
N ASP A 62 -10.99 3.28 21.80
CA ASP A 62 -10.39 2.06 22.40
C ASP A 62 -8.90 2.21 22.77
N GLY A 63 -8.33 3.40 22.64
CA GLY A 63 -6.92 3.62 22.97
C GLY A 63 -6.43 5.04 22.73
N GLY A 64 -5.11 5.22 22.94
CA GLY A 64 -4.44 6.52 22.76
C GLY A 64 -4.02 6.83 21.32
N TYR A 65 -4.63 6.18 20.35
CA TYR A 65 -4.29 6.34 18.92
C TYR A 65 -4.91 7.61 18.38
N VAL A 66 -4.07 8.53 17.88
CA VAL A 66 -4.53 9.81 17.34
C VAL A 66 -3.98 10.04 15.95
N ILE A 67 -4.87 10.34 15.01
CA ILE A 67 -4.55 10.91 13.70
C ILE A 67 -4.78 12.42 13.79
N GLU A 68 -3.80 13.22 13.38
CA GLU A 68 -3.93 14.66 13.23
C GLU A 68 -3.78 15.03 11.76
N ILE A 69 -4.83 15.54 11.14
CA ILE A 69 -4.83 16.06 9.77
C ILE A 69 -4.69 17.57 9.85
N LYS A 70 -3.50 18.09 9.57
CA LYS A 70 -3.14 19.50 9.65
C LYS A 70 -3.59 20.27 8.43
N GLU A 71 -3.43 19.65 7.26
CA GLU A 71 -3.71 20.29 5.99
C GLU A 71 -4.21 19.30 4.96
N VAL A 72 -5.07 19.75 4.08
CA VAL A 72 -5.53 19.03 2.89
C VAL A 72 -5.10 19.82 1.68
N LEU A 73 -4.24 19.23 0.86
CA LEU A 73 -3.71 19.86 -0.35
C LEU A 73 -4.69 19.71 -1.52
N PRO A 74 -4.61 20.59 -2.53
CA PRO A 74 -5.52 20.54 -3.68
C PRO A 74 -5.46 19.24 -4.50
N ASP A 75 -4.34 18.54 -4.46
CA ASP A 75 -4.12 17.24 -5.12
C ASP A 75 -4.63 16.05 -4.29
N GLY A 76 -5.25 16.31 -3.14
CA GLY A 76 -5.76 15.29 -2.23
C GLY A 76 -4.73 14.75 -1.24
N LYS A 77 -3.48 15.17 -1.30
CA LYS A 77 -2.49 14.79 -0.28
C LYS A 77 -2.81 15.46 1.05
N LEU A 78 -2.47 14.78 2.13
CA LEU A 78 -2.69 15.26 3.49
C LEU A 78 -1.35 15.51 4.18
N THR A 79 -1.24 16.64 4.87
CA THR A 79 -0.22 16.81 5.90
C THR A 79 -0.79 16.24 7.20
N ALA A 80 -0.34 15.02 7.55
CA ALA A 80 -0.87 14.29 8.69
C ALA A 80 0.23 13.86 9.66
N ALA A 81 -0.14 13.66 10.92
CA ALA A 81 0.67 13.07 11.96
C ALA A 81 -0.11 11.95 12.65
N TYR A 82 0.60 10.95 13.15
CA TYR A 82 0.02 9.84 13.90
C TYR A 82 0.74 9.66 15.23
N TYR A 83 -0.02 9.38 16.28
CA TYR A 83 0.49 9.22 17.64
C TYR A 83 -0.03 7.92 18.28
N ASN A 84 0.87 7.19 18.99
CA ASN A 84 0.55 6.01 19.78
C ASN A 84 1.58 5.77 20.91
N PRO A 85 1.54 6.39 22.05
CA PRO A 85 1.20 7.81 22.27
C PRO A 85 2.27 8.75 21.69
N ARG A 86 3.46 8.22 21.37
CA ARG A 86 4.54 8.97 20.71
C ARG A 86 4.24 9.13 19.22
N SER A 87 4.86 10.12 18.62
CA SER A 87 4.77 10.32 17.17
C SER A 87 5.33 9.13 16.41
N ILE A 88 4.59 8.66 15.43
CA ILE A 88 4.94 7.60 14.48
C ILE A 88 5.04 8.22 13.10
N ASN A 89 6.04 7.83 12.32
CA ASN A 89 6.25 8.37 11.00
C ASN A 89 5.11 7.99 10.03
N VAL A 90 4.48 9.01 9.44
CA VAL A 90 3.51 8.87 8.36
C VAL A 90 4.27 8.97 7.04
N SER A 91 4.32 7.88 6.28
CA SER A 91 5.02 7.83 4.98
C SER A 91 4.15 8.34 3.84
N GLN A 92 2.84 8.12 3.93
CA GLN A 92 1.86 8.58 2.95
C GLN A 92 0.55 8.90 3.65
N ALA A 93 -0.08 9.99 3.24
CA ALA A 93 -1.43 10.33 3.65
C ALA A 93 -2.15 11.04 2.52
N GLU A 94 -3.34 10.55 2.16
CA GLU A 94 -4.14 11.11 1.06
C GLU A 94 -5.64 10.95 1.32
N ALA A 95 -6.42 11.83 0.73
CA ALA A 95 -7.87 11.75 0.70
C ALA A 95 -8.39 11.92 -0.71
N ARG A 96 -9.44 11.19 -1.03
CA ARG A 96 -10.14 11.30 -2.31
C ARG A 96 -11.64 11.14 -2.13
N LYS A 97 -12.39 11.70 -3.06
CA LYS A 97 -13.83 11.41 -3.18
C LYS A 97 -14.01 10.21 -4.11
N ASP A 98 -14.72 9.20 -3.63
CA ASP A 98 -15.00 7.99 -4.38
C ASP A 98 -16.47 7.61 -4.19
N ALA A 99 -17.22 7.53 -5.29
CA ALA A 99 -18.66 7.26 -5.30
C ALA A 99 -19.48 8.11 -4.29
N GLY A 100 -19.09 9.38 -4.12
CA GLY A 100 -19.74 10.29 -3.17
C GLY A 100 -19.23 10.23 -1.73
N ALA A 101 -18.47 9.20 -1.37
CA ALA A 101 -17.84 9.08 -0.06
C ALA A 101 -16.43 9.67 -0.06
N VAL A 102 -16.01 10.24 1.05
CA VAL A 102 -14.64 10.71 1.26
C VAL A 102 -13.82 9.57 1.86
N LYS A 103 -12.81 9.11 1.11
CA LYS A 103 -11.88 8.07 1.52
C LYS A 103 -10.57 8.70 1.98
N VAL A 104 -10.01 8.17 3.06
CA VAL A 104 -8.72 8.58 3.62
C VAL A 104 -7.80 7.37 3.69
N PHE A 105 -6.62 7.50 3.13
CA PHE A 105 -5.56 6.52 3.21
C PHE A 105 -4.39 7.09 4.01
N ILE A 106 -3.85 6.30 4.94
CA ILE A 106 -2.65 6.66 5.71
C ILE A 106 -1.76 5.43 5.79
N GLU A 107 -0.49 5.58 5.44
CA GLU A 107 0.54 4.56 5.63
C GLU A 107 1.55 5.01 6.69
N LEU A 108 1.84 4.10 7.62
CA LEU A 108 2.82 4.29 8.68
C LEU A 108 4.08 3.50 8.37
N ARG A 109 5.25 4.16 8.45
CA ARG A 109 6.55 3.51 8.33
C ARG A 109 7.46 3.94 9.48
N ASP A 110 7.51 3.09 10.49
CA ASP A 110 8.34 3.27 11.67
C ASP A 110 8.81 1.89 12.19
N GLN A 111 9.63 1.88 13.23
CA GLN A 111 10.25 0.66 13.77
C GLN A 111 9.23 -0.46 14.05
N ASN A 112 8.04 -0.14 14.56
CA ASN A 112 6.97 -1.11 14.84
C ASN A 112 5.82 -1.03 13.84
N TYR A 113 5.99 -0.29 12.76
CA TYR A 113 4.98 -0.03 11.73
C TYR A 113 5.58 -0.17 10.32
N PRO A 114 5.99 -1.39 9.89
CA PRO A 114 6.64 -1.59 8.60
C PRO A 114 5.61 -1.59 7.45
N GLY A 115 4.97 -0.46 7.19
CA GLY A 115 3.95 -0.32 6.17
C GLY A 115 2.54 -0.66 6.67
N ALA A 116 2.24 -0.36 7.93
CA ALA A 116 0.87 -0.46 8.45
C ALA A 116 -0.03 0.59 7.78
N THR A 117 -1.25 0.21 7.40
CA THR A 117 -2.13 1.10 6.63
C THR A 117 -3.50 1.26 7.25
N TYR A 118 -4.02 2.47 7.14
CA TYR A 118 -5.41 2.79 7.42
C TYR A 118 -6.14 3.08 6.10
N ASN A 119 -7.27 2.44 5.89
CA ASN A 119 -8.23 2.72 4.82
C ASN A 119 -9.54 3.11 5.46
N LEU A 120 -9.79 4.41 5.55
CA LEU A 120 -10.92 4.97 6.29
C LEU A 120 -11.91 5.65 5.35
N THR A 121 -13.15 5.73 5.79
CA THR A 121 -14.22 6.51 5.15
C THR A 121 -14.70 7.55 6.15
N PHE A 122 -14.81 8.79 5.72
CA PHE A 122 -15.39 9.84 6.53
C PHE A 122 -16.93 9.76 6.50
N ASP A 123 -17.51 9.68 7.68
CA ASP A 123 -18.95 9.82 7.89
C ASP A 123 -19.23 11.23 8.43
N PRO A 124 -19.83 12.12 7.62
CA PRO A 124 -20.12 13.48 8.03
C PRO A 124 -21.31 13.61 9.01
N GLU A 125 -22.17 12.58 9.11
CA GLU A 125 -23.35 12.61 9.99
C GLU A 125 -22.92 12.37 11.44
N HIS A 126 -21.97 11.46 11.65
CA HIS A 126 -21.47 11.11 12.98
C HIS A 126 -20.13 11.77 13.30
N ASP A 127 -19.53 12.47 12.34
CA ASP A 127 -18.19 13.09 12.41
C ASP A 127 -17.10 12.09 12.85
N VAL A 128 -17.06 10.95 12.16
CA VAL A 128 -16.12 9.85 12.40
C VAL A 128 -15.38 9.45 11.14
N LEU A 129 -14.16 8.89 11.34
CA LEU A 129 -13.40 8.17 10.31
C LEU A 129 -13.46 6.68 10.65
N ALA A 130 -14.17 5.88 9.87
CA ALA A 130 -14.33 4.45 10.11
C ALA A 130 -13.78 3.61 8.95
N GLY A 131 -13.22 2.45 9.25
CA GLY A 131 -12.70 1.55 8.23
C GLY A 131 -11.71 0.52 8.74
N ALA A 132 -10.75 0.15 7.90
CA ALA A 132 -9.82 -0.94 8.15
C ALA A 132 -8.41 -0.45 8.49
N TYR A 133 -7.80 -1.08 9.48
CA TYR A 133 -6.39 -0.99 9.82
C TYR A 133 -5.70 -2.31 9.53
N PHE A 134 -4.74 -2.31 8.64
CA PHE A 134 -3.88 -3.46 8.37
C PHE A 134 -2.58 -3.37 9.15
N GLN A 135 -2.27 -4.43 9.91
CA GLN A 135 -1.04 -4.56 10.69
C GLN A 135 -0.12 -5.60 10.07
N PRO A 136 0.94 -5.21 9.36
CA PRO A 136 1.80 -6.15 8.63
C PRO A 136 2.51 -7.18 9.50
N LEU A 137 2.92 -6.80 10.72
CA LEU A 137 3.63 -7.71 11.64
C LEU A 137 2.76 -8.89 12.10
N ALA A 138 1.46 -8.67 12.25
CA ALA A 138 0.50 -9.72 12.59
C ALA A 138 -0.13 -10.36 11.35
N GLY A 139 -0.07 -9.69 10.18
CA GLY A 139 -0.77 -10.08 8.97
C GLY A 139 -2.29 -9.93 9.08
N GLU A 140 -2.77 -9.10 10.01
CA GLU A 140 -4.18 -8.99 10.37
C GLU A 140 -4.77 -7.63 9.99
N THR A 141 -6.09 -7.63 9.78
CA THR A 141 -6.88 -6.42 9.50
C THR A 141 -7.94 -6.25 10.58
N TYR A 142 -7.98 -5.07 11.16
CA TYR A 142 -8.92 -4.70 12.22
C TYR A 142 -9.89 -3.64 11.73
N GLN A 143 -11.15 -3.72 12.14
CA GLN A 143 -12.10 -2.62 11.97
C GLN A 143 -11.85 -1.58 13.06
N VAL A 144 -11.74 -0.33 12.64
CA VAL A 144 -11.39 0.78 13.52
C VAL A 144 -12.28 1.98 13.25
N GLU A 145 -12.48 2.79 14.28
CA GLU A 145 -13.18 4.05 14.21
C GLU A 145 -12.40 5.13 14.94
N PHE A 146 -12.34 6.31 14.38
CA PHE A 146 -11.77 7.51 14.99
C PHE A 146 -12.85 8.57 15.09
N GLN A 147 -13.03 9.10 16.28
CA GLN A 147 -13.95 10.21 16.57
C GLN A 147 -13.16 11.51 16.59
N ARG A 148 -13.79 12.58 16.14
CA ARG A 148 -13.15 13.90 16.20
C ARG A 148 -12.95 14.34 17.64
N LEU A 149 -11.70 14.68 17.98
CA LEU A 149 -11.44 15.40 19.23
C LEU A 149 -11.97 16.82 19.09
N LYS A 150 -12.94 17.15 19.91
CA LYS A 150 -13.35 18.55 20.08
C LYS A 150 -12.22 19.27 20.80
N GLU A 151 -11.67 20.31 20.17
CA GLU A 151 -10.80 21.21 20.90
C GLU A 151 -11.65 21.88 21.98
N GLU A 152 -11.38 21.57 23.27
CA GLU A 152 -11.95 22.31 24.34
C GLU A 152 -11.43 23.76 24.24
N GLY A 153 -12.33 24.66 23.87
CA GLY A 153 -12.02 26.06 23.69
C GLY A 153 -11.38 26.61 24.97
N LYS A 154 -10.19 27.16 24.81
CA LYS A 154 -9.41 27.82 25.84
C LYS A 154 -9.91 29.26 25.97
#